data_ed3ca64d8ddbd4967f9c3cbcfcaf88e5
#
_entry.id   ed3ca64d8ddbd4967f9c3cbcfcaf88e5
#
_cell.length_a   1.000
_cell.length_b   1.000
_cell.length_c   1.000
_cell.angle_alpha   90.00
_cell.angle_beta   90.00
_cell.angle_gamma   90.00
#
_symmetry.space_group_name_H-M   'P 1'
#
loop_
_entity.id
_entity.type
_entity.pdbx_description
1 polymer ?
#
loop_
_entity_poly.entity_id
_entity_poly.type
_entity_poly.pdbx_seq_one_letter_code
_entity_poly.pdbx_strand_id
1 'polypeptide(L)'
;MMHFNDIDDDQIRLIGEPNKEPRPKRRWWIITAVAVVIATVISVIFLCSQNDCEEMYCENPLFYCEASDGTAYIYDGVAETRGYTLITDTTINDIPLRAYTPYGATMSLHIGALNKNDSTIVYAARAADIRADNGGIVGAFVLNGEPRAWGISKKGYCAAINGKVVIGVAKNTHLFELATEQGGYFFRQYPLVSNGKLIENEPKGKSIRRAICEQQGKIFMVETITRESFHDFAQALVDIGADNAIYLTGSSAYGWAVDQNGIKHEFGEDDYYTGKLKMPKNINYIVWRTRVTP
;
A
#
# COMPACT_ATOMS: atom_id res chain seq x y z
N MET A 1 -52.74 -21.02 -62.32
CA MET A 1 -54.10 -21.04 -61.77
C MET A 1 -54.10 -20.05 -60.64
N MET A 2 -54.46 -18.77 -60.88
CA MET A 2 -55.76 -18.17 -60.55
C MET A 2 -56.12 -18.26 -59.10
N HIS A 3 -56.33 -17.21 -58.31
CA HIS A 3 -57.19 -16.06 -58.59
C HIS A 3 -56.76 -14.81 -57.77
N PHE A 4 -56.94 -13.67 -58.43
CA PHE A 4 -57.17 -12.34 -57.92
C PHE A 4 -58.48 -12.28 -57.13
N ASN A 5 -58.61 -11.31 -56.26
CA ASN A 5 -59.76 -10.38 -56.05
C ASN A 5 -59.63 -9.85 -54.61
N ASP A 6 -60.01 -8.70 -54.22
CA ASP A 6 -60.39 -7.45 -54.90
C ASP A 6 -60.19 -6.33 -53.84
N ILE A 7 -60.03 -5.20 -54.40
CA ILE A 7 -60.02 -3.89 -53.79
C ILE A 7 -61.44 -3.58 -53.25
N ASP A 8 -61.50 -2.95 -52.09
CA ASP A 8 -62.59 -2.00 -51.86
C ASP A 8 -62.13 -0.73 -51.19
N ASP A 9 -62.34 0.35 -51.94
CA ASP A 9 -62.14 1.75 -51.57
C ASP A 9 -63.19 2.21 -50.58
N ASP A 10 -62.96 3.41 -50.09
CA ASP A 10 -63.84 4.36 -49.46
C ASP A 10 -64.13 4.27 -47.98
N GLN A 11 -63.34 5.11 -47.26
CA GLN A 11 -63.99 6.21 -46.57
C GLN A 11 -63.03 7.30 -46.08
N ILE A 12 -63.03 8.36 -46.86
CA ILE A 12 -62.59 9.70 -46.44
C ILE A 12 -63.48 10.16 -45.28
N ARG A 13 -62.96 10.45 -44.14
CA ARG A 13 -63.59 11.31 -43.14
C ARG A 13 -62.70 12.48 -42.78
N LEU A 14 -63.28 13.62 -43.04
CA LEU A 14 -62.82 14.98 -42.86
C LEU A 14 -62.45 15.33 -41.43
N ILE A 15 -61.31 15.95 -41.29
CA ILE A 15 -60.99 17.15 -40.51
C ILE A 15 -61.80 17.36 -39.23
N GLY A 16 -61.18 17.09 -38.10
CA GLY A 16 -61.52 17.67 -36.81
C GLY A 16 -60.33 18.46 -36.29
N GLU A 17 -60.51 19.73 -35.98
CA GLU A 17 -59.49 20.66 -35.44
C GLU A 17 -58.78 20.11 -34.24
N PRO A 18 -57.48 20.44 -34.07
CA PRO A 18 -56.73 19.98 -32.91
C PRO A 18 -57.20 20.72 -31.66
N ASN A 19 -57.79 19.96 -30.75
CA ASN A 19 -58.12 20.40 -29.41
C ASN A 19 -56.80 20.76 -28.65
N LYS A 20 -56.63 22.04 -28.35
CA LYS A 20 -55.52 22.52 -27.51
C LYS A 20 -55.73 22.06 -26.09
N GLU A 21 -55.13 20.95 -25.69
CA GLU A 21 -55.02 20.60 -24.28
C GLU A 21 -54.16 21.61 -23.49
N PRO A 22 -54.59 22.03 -22.32
CA PRO A 22 -53.81 22.96 -21.49
C PRO A 22 -52.55 22.28 -20.97
N ARG A 23 -51.39 22.84 -21.28
CA ARG A 23 -50.09 22.36 -20.77
C ARG A 23 -50.09 22.34 -19.24
N PRO A 24 -49.72 21.25 -18.59
CA PRO A 24 -49.74 21.17 -17.14
C PRO A 24 -48.65 22.07 -16.53
N LYS A 25 -49.09 23.10 -15.81
CA LYS A 25 -48.23 24.03 -15.02
C LYS A 25 -47.44 23.32 -13.90
N ARG A 26 -47.62 22.01 -13.73
CA ARG A 26 -47.06 21.21 -12.63
C ARG A 26 -45.61 20.80 -12.81
N ARG A 27 -45.06 20.83 -14.02
CA ARG A 27 -43.67 20.43 -14.28
C ARG A 27 -42.62 21.47 -13.90
N TRP A 28 -42.94 22.72 -13.90
CA TRP A 28 -42.03 23.80 -13.53
C TRP A 28 -41.68 23.79 -12.04
N TRP A 29 -42.62 23.47 -11.18
CA TRP A 29 -42.42 23.35 -9.75
C TRP A 29 -41.46 22.21 -9.38
N ILE A 30 -41.50 21.10 -10.10
CA ILE A 30 -40.59 19.97 -9.91
C ILE A 30 -39.16 20.36 -10.33
N ILE A 31 -39.02 21.06 -11.45
CA ILE A 31 -37.71 21.51 -11.95
C ILE A 31 -37.06 22.53 -10.98
N THR A 32 -37.85 23.46 -10.44
CA THR A 32 -37.36 24.43 -9.44
C THR A 32 -37.01 23.75 -8.12
N ALA A 33 -37.82 22.80 -7.66
CA ALA A 33 -37.53 22.05 -6.44
C ALA A 33 -36.23 21.21 -6.56
N VAL A 34 -36.01 20.54 -7.69
CA VAL A 34 -34.78 19.79 -7.97
C VAL A 34 -33.56 20.72 -8.06
N ALA A 35 -33.71 21.88 -8.71
CA ALA A 35 -32.62 22.86 -8.79
C ALA A 35 -32.21 23.42 -7.40
N VAL A 36 -33.18 23.65 -6.50
CA VAL A 36 -32.93 24.10 -5.13
C VAL A 36 -32.23 23.01 -4.34
N VAL A 37 -32.63 21.75 -4.47
CA VAL A 37 -31.97 20.62 -3.77
C VAL A 37 -30.53 20.44 -4.26
N ILE A 38 -30.27 20.55 -5.55
CA ILE A 38 -28.92 20.47 -6.12
C ILE A 38 -28.07 21.65 -5.63
N ALA A 39 -28.58 22.86 -5.60
CA ALA A 39 -27.88 24.04 -5.10
C ALA A 39 -27.55 23.94 -3.61
N THR A 40 -28.44 23.38 -2.79
CA THR A 40 -28.18 23.15 -1.36
C THR A 40 -27.12 22.07 -1.13
N VAL A 41 -27.14 20.98 -1.90
CA VAL A 41 -26.13 19.92 -1.83
C VAL A 41 -24.75 20.46 -2.25
N ILE A 42 -24.68 21.25 -3.32
CA ILE A 42 -23.42 21.88 -3.75
C ILE A 42 -22.92 22.88 -2.70
N SER A 43 -23.82 23.67 -2.09
CA SER A 43 -23.43 24.60 -1.00
C SER A 43 -22.93 23.87 0.23
N VAL A 44 -23.53 22.74 0.61
CA VAL A 44 -23.06 21.91 1.73
C VAL A 44 -21.70 21.29 1.43
N ILE A 45 -21.50 20.77 0.21
CA ILE A 45 -20.20 20.23 -0.22
C ILE A 45 -19.13 21.35 -0.24
N PHE A 46 -19.48 22.56 -0.70
CA PHE A 46 -18.58 23.70 -0.73
C PHE A 46 -18.23 24.22 0.68
N LEU A 47 -19.19 24.23 1.59
CA LEU A 47 -18.98 24.60 3.00
C LEU A 47 -18.18 23.54 3.76
N CYS A 48 -18.36 22.25 3.44
CA CYS A 48 -17.51 21.19 3.97
C CYS A 48 -16.08 21.20 3.39
N SER A 49 -15.89 21.77 2.20
CA SER A 49 -14.58 21.93 1.54
C SER A 49 -13.81 23.17 2.02
N GLN A 50 -14.49 24.13 2.67
CA GLN A 50 -13.83 25.34 3.21
C GLN A 50 -13.60 25.30 4.71
N ASN A 51 -14.07 24.27 5.39
CA ASN A 51 -13.58 24.00 6.75
C ASN A 51 -12.21 23.36 6.58
N ASP A 52 -11.19 24.19 6.73
CA ASP A 52 -9.82 23.80 6.98
C ASP A 52 -9.84 22.61 7.92
N CYS A 53 -9.29 21.48 7.45
CA CYS A 53 -8.90 20.42 8.36
C CYS A 53 -7.83 21.02 9.28
N GLU A 54 -8.22 21.58 10.40
CA GLU A 54 -7.33 21.67 11.54
C GLU A 54 -6.78 20.26 11.73
N GLU A 55 -5.46 20.17 11.63
CA GLU A 55 -4.71 18.95 11.89
C GLU A 55 -5.13 18.43 13.28
N MET A 56 -6.11 17.57 13.31
CA MET A 56 -6.43 16.79 14.48
C MET A 56 -5.33 15.74 14.59
N TYR A 57 -4.29 16.08 15.34
CA TYR A 57 -3.30 15.13 15.83
C TYR A 57 -4.04 14.07 16.63
N CYS A 58 -4.47 12.99 15.97
CA CYS A 58 -4.89 11.79 16.67
C CYS A 58 -3.63 11.08 17.16
N GLU A 59 -3.32 11.29 18.41
CA GLU A 59 -2.29 10.54 19.12
C GLU A 59 -2.63 9.05 19.08
N ASN A 60 -1.71 8.28 18.52
CA ASN A 60 -1.86 6.85 18.34
C ASN A 60 -1.54 6.13 19.67
N PRO A 61 -2.46 5.40 20.31
CA PRO A 61 -2.25 4.79 21.63
C PRO A 61 -1.21 3.66 21.66
N LEU A 62 -0.66 3.23 20.51
CA LEU A 62 0.30 2.12 20.43
C LEU A 62 1.76 2.54 20.62
N PHE A 63 2.09 3.85 20.68
CA PHE A 63 3.47 4.32 20.77
C PHE A 63 3.68 5.47 21.76
N TYR A 64 2.94 5.47 22.87
CA TYR A 64 3.15 6.46 23.93
C TYR A 64 4.22 5.96 24.91
N CYS A 65 5.42 6.54 24.84
CA CYS A 65 6.33 6.58 25.97
C CYS A 65 6.00 7.85 26.78
N GLU A 66 5.31 7.72 27.90
CA GLU A 66 5.18 8.82 28.87
C GLU A 66 6.56 9.17 29.42
N ALA A 67 7.09 10.33 29.01
CA ALA A 67 8.11 11.00 29.79
C ALA A 67 7.42 11.71 30.95
N SER A 68 7.64 11.24 32.14
CA SER A 68 7.10 11.78 33.40
C SER A 68 7.89 13.03 33.82
N ASP A 69 7.71 14.14 33.14
CA ASP A 69 7.77 15.49 33.69
C ASP A 69 7.47 16.53 32.59
N GLY A 70 6.50 17.37 32.85
CA GLY A 70 5.94 18.33 31.90
C GLY A 70 6.88 19.50 31.54
N THR A 71 8.07 19.25 31.04
CA THR A 71 8.97 20.27 30.48
C THR A 71 9.14 20.03 28.98
N ALA A 72 8.38 20.83 28.20
CA ALA A 72 8.63 20.94 26.76
C ALA A 72 9.99 21.63 26.56
N TYR A 73 11.01 20.85 26.21
CA TYR A 73 12.27 21.42 25.73
C TYR A 73 12.10 21.77 24.24
N ILE A 74 12.00 23.08 23.96
CA ILE A 74 12.21 23.60 22.62
C ILE A 74 13.71 23.45 22.34
N TYR A 75 14.07 22.43 21.57
CA TYR A 75 15.43 22.31 21.04
C TYR A 75 15.57 23.21 19.83
N ASP A 76 16.08 24.43 20.06
CA ASP A 76 16.65 25.29 19.04
C ASP A 76 18.06 24.78 18.74
N GLY A 77 18.15 23.79 17.88
CA GLY A 77 19.37 23.20 17.39
C GLY A 77 18.99 22.10 16.43
N VAL A 78 19.09 22.34 15.13
CA VAL A 78 19.00 21.31 14.08
C VAL A 78 20.21 20.38 14.26
N ALA A 79 20.15 19.49 15.24
CA ALA A 79 20.96 18.30 15.22
C ALA A 79 20.46 17.48 14.03
N GLU A 80 21.27 17.35 12.97
CA GLU A 80 21.05 16.37 11.90
C GLU A 80 20.94 15.00 12.57
N THR A 81 19.71 14.60 12.89
CA THR A 81 19.46 13.29 13.48
C THR A 81 19.71 12.27 12.40
N ARG A 82 20.83 11.55 12.53
CA ARG A 82 21.12 10.38 11.70
C ARG A 82 19.87 9.50 11.67
N GLY A 83 19.38 9.15 10.48
CA GLY A 83 18.22 8.25 10.37
C GLY A 83 18.47 6.94 11.10
N TYR A 84 17.42 6.33 11.61
CA TYR A 84 17.44 5.08 12.37
C TYR A 84 16.16 4.27 12.16
N THR A 85 16.10 3.08 12.69
CA THR A 85 14.87 2.27 12.78
C THR A 85 14.46 2.13 14.24
N LEU A 86 13.26 2.58 14.60
CA LEU A 86 12.66 2.26 15.89
C LEU A 86 12.23 0.79 15.85
N ILE A 87 12.70 0.01 16.85
CA ILE A 87 12.38 -1.40 17.01
C ILE A 87 11.47 -1.55 18.22
N THR A 88 10.30 -2.15 18.04
CA THR A 88 9.32 -2.33 19.11
C THR A 88 8.80 -3.76 19.10
N ASP A 89 8.79 -4.41 20.25
CA ASP A 89 8.20 -5.73 20.43
C ASP A 89 6.79 -5.61 21.00
N THR A 90 5.86 -6.41 20.49
CA THR A 90 4.47 -6.49 20.96
C THR A 90 3.96 -7.93 20.82
N THR A 91 2.79 -8.21 21.41
CA THR A 91 2.12 -9.51 21.27
C THR A 91 0.67 -9.26 20.89
N ILE A 92 0.23 -9.85 19.81
CA ILE A 92 -1.14 -9.76 19.30
C ILE A 92 -1.67 -11.19 19.09
N ASN A 93 -2.82 -11.51 19.70
CA ASN A 93 -3.42 -12.86 19.62
C ASN A 93 -2.42 -13.97 19.95
N ASP A 94 -1.66 -13.79 21.04
CA ASP A 94 -0.59 -14.70 21.49
C ASP A 94 0.59 -14.84 20.48
N ILE A 95 0.62 -14.05 19.40
CA ILE A 95 1.72 -14.01 18.44
C ILE A 95 2.69 -12.90 18.83
N PRO A 96 3.93 -13.22 19.23
CA PRO A 96 4.95 -12.21 19.46
C PRO A 96 5.44 -11.64 18.14
N LEU A 97 5.40 -10.31 18.03
CA LEU A 97 5.74 -9.54 16.84
C LEU A 97 6.85 -8.53 17.16
N ARG A 98 7.69 -8.28 16.20
CA ARG A 98 8.66 -7.18 16.20
C ARG A 98 8.34 -6.22 15.06
N ALA A 99 8.10 -4.96 15.40
CA ALA A 99 7.88 -3.89 14.44
C ALA A 99 9.14 -3.05 14.23
N TYR A 100 9.35 -2.61 13.01
CA TYR A 100 10.49 -1.81 12.56
C TYR A 100 9.96 -0.57 11.85
N THR A 101 10.13 0.60 12.45
CA THR A 101 9.68 1.88 11.86
C THR A 101 10.90 2.74 11.51
N PRO A 102 11.22 2.94 10.21
CA PRO A 102 12.34 3.78 9.79
C PRO A 102 12.02 5.27 9.98
N TYR A 103 12.97 6.01 10.54
CA TYR A 103 12.95 7.45 10.69
C TYR A 103 14.11 8.10 9.94
N GLY A 104 13.90 9.27 9.35
CA GLY A 104 14.94 10.01 8.63
C GLY A 104 15.53 9.25 7.43
N ALA A 105 14.75 8.34 6.84
CA ALA A 105 15.19 7.46 5.77
C ALA A 105 14.16 7.35 4.64
N THR A 106 14.61 7.00 3.44
CA THR A 106 13.76 6.77 2.26
C THR A 106 13.87 5.34 1.79
N MET A 107 12.74 4.80 1.30
CA MET A 107 12.66 3.46 0.75
C MET A 107 13.26 3.40 -0.66
N SER A 108 14.00 2.35 -0.92
CA SER A 108 14.48 1.94 -2.24
C SER A 108 14.47 0.41 -2.36
N LEU A 109 14.70 -0.11 -3.57
CA LEU A 109 14.98 -1.52 -3.80
C LEU A 109 16.45 -1.70 -4.18
N HIS A 110 16.96 -2.91 -3.96
CA HIS A 110 18.32 -3.30 -4.35
C HIS A 110 18.30 -4.73 -4.90
N ILE A 111 19.10 -5.01 -5.92
CA ILE A 111 19.35 -6.36 -6.44
C ILE A 111 20.82 -6.69 -6.25
N GLY A 112 21.10 -7.87 -5.73
CA GLY A 112 22.45 -8.34 -5.43
C GLY A 112 22.83 -8.22 -3.95
N ALA A 113 24.11 -8.42 -3.64
CA ALA A 113 24.62 -8.30 -2.29
C ALA A 113 24.58 -6.84 -1.81
N LEU A 114 24.07 -6.63 -0.61
CA LEU A 114 24.18 -5.35 0.08
C LEU A 114 25.54 -5.25 0.80
N ASN A 115 26.10 -4.06 0.84
CA ASN A 115 27.24 -3.80 1.70
C ASN A 115 26.77 -3.73 3.17
N LYS A 116 27.08 -4.73 3.96
CA LYS A 116 26.72 -4.79 5.41
C LYS A 116 27.32 -3.63 6.22
N ASN A 117 28.35 -2.96 5.70
CA ASN A 117 29.03 -1.84 6.35
C ASN A 117 28.55 -0.47 5.81
N ASP A 118 27.55 -0.44 4.93
CA ASP A 118 26.95 0.80 4.48
C ASP A 118 26.17 1.46 5.64
N SER A 119 26.77 2.49 6.20
CA SER A 119 26.22 3.22 7.36
C SER A 119 24.95 4.03 7.02
N THR A 120 24.61 4.16 5.74
CA THR A 120 23.37 4.84 5.33
C THR A 120 22.17 3.91 5.44
N ILE A 121 22.36 2.59 5.46
CA ILE A 121 21.27 1.62 5.56
C ILE A 121 20.80 1.50 7.01
N VAL A 122 19.57 1.89 7.27
CA VAL A 122 18.94 1.74 8.61
C VAL A 122 18.00 0.56 8.69
N TYR A 123 17.54 0.03 7.55
CA TYR A 123 16.76 -1.21 7.47
C TYR A 123 16.98 -1.90 6.13
N ALA A 124 17.12 -3.21 6.16
CA ALA A 124 17.18 -4.04 4.96
C ALA A 124 16.50 -5.39 5.20
N ALA A 125 15.63 -5.81 4.30
CA ALA A 125 15.01 -7.14 4.31
C ALA A 125 14.79 -7.64 2.88
N ARG A 126 14.65 -8.97 2.71
CA ARG A 126 14.30 -9.56 1.41
C ARG A 126 12.91 -9.09 0.98
N ALA A 127 12.78 -8.63 -0.27
CA ALA A 127 11.53 -8.10 -0.81
C ALA A 127 10.73 -9.18 -1.56
N ALA A 128 10.96 -9.34 -2.86
CA ALA A 128 10.25 -10.27 -3.71
C ALA A 128 10.89 -11.67 -3.71
N ASP A 129 10.07 -12.68 -3.95
CA ASP A 129 10.54 -14.05 -4.12
C ASP A 129 11.35 -14.22 -5.40
N ILE A 130 12.22 -15.23 -5.41
CA ILE A 130 13.01 -15.66 -6.56
C ILE A 130 12.56 -17.06 -6.95
N ARG A 131 12.41 -17.28 -8.24
CA ARG A 131 12.08 -18.60 -8.80
C ARG A 131 13.24 -19.56 -8.59
N ALA A 132 12.92 -20.77 -8.14
CA ALA A 132 13.92 -21.82 -7.92
C ALA A 132 14.48 -22.40 -9.22
N ASP A 133 13.67 -22.38 -10.31
CA ASP A 133 14.02 -22.99 -11.60
C ASP A 133 15.02 -22.16 -12.41
N ASN A 134 14.90 -20.84 -12.41
CA ASN A 134 15.71 -19.96 -13.27
C ASN A 134 16.29 -18.74 -12.55
N GLY A 135 16.03 -18.58 -11.25
CA GLY A 135 16.48 -17.45 -10.47
C GLY A 135 15.83 -16.12 -10.82
N GLY A 136 14.76 -16.10 -11.61
CA GLY A 136 14.03 -14.89 -11.98
C GLY A 136 13.22 -14.34 -10.79
N ILE A 137 13.00 -13.02 -10.75
CA ILE A 137 12.13 -12.39 -9.74
C ILE A 137 10.68 -12.77 -10.01
N VAL A 138 9.94 -13.11 -8.95
CA VAL A 138 8.52 -13.46 -9.03
C VAL A 138 7.67 -12.20 -8.94
N GLY A 139 6.86 -11.96 -9.98
CA GLY A 139 6.02 -10.76 -10.08
C GLY A 139 6.74 -9.58 -10.74
N ALA A 140 5.99 -8.51 -11.01
CA ALA A 140 6.55 -7.31 -11.59
C ALA A 140 7.51 -6.62 -10.62
N PHE A 141 8.60 -6.07 -11.14
CA PHE A 141 9.65 -5.44 -10.36
C PHE A 141 10.31 -4.31 -11.15
N VAL A 142 10.36 -3.12 -10.56
CA VAL A 142 11.06 -1.94 -11.11
C VAL A 142 12.14 -1.50 -10.13
N LEU A 143 13.35 -1.31 -10.64
CA LEU A 143 14.51 -0.85 -9.90
C LEU A 143 14.97 0.49 -10.45
N ASN A 144 14.74 1.57 -9.71
CA ASN A 144 15.15 2.93 -10.12
C ASN A 144 14.74 3.28 -11.56
N GLY A 145 13.46 3.06 -11.88
CA GLY A 145 12.91 3.29 -13.21
C GLY A 145 13.15 2.18 -14.22
N GLU A 146 13.96 1.17 -13.92
CA GLU A 146 14.23 0.06 -14.83
C GLU A 146 13.37 -1.16 -14.50
N PRO A 147 12.46 -1.59 -15.40
CA PRO A 147 11.74 -2.85 -15.25
C PRO A 147 12.70 -4.05 -15.28
N ARG A 148 12.65 -4.87 -14.24
CA ARG A 148 13.46 -6.09 -14.11
C ARG A 148 12.65 -7.37 -14.23
N ALA A 149 11.34 -7.29 -13.98
CA ALA A 149 10.38 -8.37 -14.20
C ALA A 149 8.98 -7.80 -14.45
N TRP A 150 8.16 -8.54 -15.23
CA TRP A 150 6.83 -8.10 -15.68
C TRP A 150 5.69 -9.02 -15.23
N GLY A 151 5.96 -10.00 -14.39
CA GLY A 151 4.96 -10.98 -13.97
C GLY A 151 3.79 -10.35 -13.21
N ILE A 152 2.57 -10.81 -13.50
CA ILE A 152 1.34 -10.40 -12.80
C ILE A 152 0.96 -11.34 -11.64
N SER A 153 1.79 -12.34 -11.35
CA SER A 153 1.64 -13.20 -10.19
C SER A 153 1.74 -12.38 -8.91
N LYS A 154 0.91 -12.73 -7.92
CA LYS A 154 0.78 -12.00 -6.66
C LYS A 154 0.18 -10.61 -6.82
N LYS A 155 -0.97 -10.41 -6.19
CA LYS A 155 -1.78 -9.20 -6.37
C LYS A 155 -1.36 -8.04 -5.47
N GLY A 156 -0.62 -8.33 -4.38
CA GLY A 156 -0.05 -7.30 -3.51
C GLY A 156 1.07 -6.57 -4.23
N TYR A 157 1.18 -5.27 -4.02
CA TYR A 157 2.27 -4.45 -4.55
C TYR A 157 2.71 -3.39 -3.56
N CYS A 158 3.98 -2.99 -3.68
CA CYS A 158 4.53 -1.81 -3.04
C CYS A 158 5.27 -0.99 -4.09
N ALA A 159 5.02 0.30 -4.11
CA ALA A 159 5.70 1.28 -4.96
C ALA A 159 6.33 2.37 -4.10
N ALA A 160 7.55 2.81 -4.45
CA ALA A 160 8.17 4.00 -3.88
C ALA A 160 8.53 4.96 -5.02
N ILE A 161 7.84 6.10 -5.09
CA ILE A 161 7.93 7.06 -6.18
C ILE A 161 8.00 8.46 -5.55
N ASN A 162 9.01 9.25 -5.90
CA ASN A 162 9.21 10.60 -5.37
C ASN A 162 9.18 10.66 -3.83
N GLY A 163 9.74 9.66 -3.16
CA GLY A 163 9.79 9.57 -1.70
C GLY A 163 8.48 9.11 -1.03
N LYS A 164 7.41 8.92 -1.78
CA LYS A 164 6.14 8.40 -1.27
C LYS A 164 6.06 6.89 -1.46
N VAL A 165 5.73 6.16 -0.41
CA VAL A 165 5.48 4.72 -0.45
C VAL A 165 3.99 4.46 -0.52
N VAL A 166 3.57 3.57 -1.41
CA VAL A 166 2.18 3.14 -1.59
C VAL A 166 2.13 1.62 -1.55
N ILE A 167 1.29 1.07 -0.69
CA ILE A 167 1.02 -0.36 -0.58
C ILE A 167 -0.41 -0.61 -1.03
N GLY A 168 -0.64 -1.65 -1.82
CA GLY A 168 -2.00 -1.95 -2.26
C GLY A 168 -2.16 -3.34 -2.86
N VAL A 169 -3.38 -3.63 -3.28
CA VAL A 169 -3.77 -4.92 -3.84
C VAL A 169 -4.55 -4.71 -5.13
N ALA A 170 -3.95 -5.09 -6.25
CA ALA A 170 -4.60 -5.03 -7.55
C ALA A 170 -3.94 -6.01 -8.54
N LYS A 171 -4.75 -6.57 -9.45
CA LYS A 171 -4.22 -7.35 -10.57
C LYS A 171 -3.41 -6.46 -11.50
N ASN A 172 -3.93 -5.26 -11.82
CA ASN A 172 -3.28 -4.24 -12.61
C ASN A 172 -3.25 -2.93 -11.82
N THR A 173 -2.16 -2.19 -11.93
CA THR A 173 -2.00 -0.86 -11.33
C THR A 173 -1.09 -0.04 -12.22
N HIS A 174 -1.41 1.24 -12.39
CA HIS A 174 -0.60 2.20 -13.15
C HIS A 174 0.72 2.55 -12.44
N LEU A 175 0.89 2.12 -11.18
CA LEU A 175 2.09 2.45 -10.40
C LEU A 175 3.34 1.73 -10.90
N PHE A 176 3.19 0.64 -11.67
CA PHE A 176 4.32 -0.01 -12.34
C PHE A 176 4.91 0.90 -13.43
N GLU A 177 4.04 1.43 -14.30
CA GLU A 177 4.40 2.36 -15.36
C GLU A 177 4.94 3.67 -14.77
N LEU A 178 4.26 4.21 -13.77
CA LEU A 178 4.67 5.45 -13.11
C LEU A 178 6.03 5.31 -12.42
N ALA A 179 6.32 4.18 -11.75
CA ALA A 179 7.63 3.90 -11.17
C ALA A 179 8.72 3.81 -12.25
N THR A 180 8.38 3.27 -13.43
CA THR A 180 9.31 3.20 -14.57
C THR A 180 9.60 4.59 -15.12
N GLU A 181 8.59 5.42 -15.32
CA GLU A 181 8.71 6.76 -15.90
C GLU A 181 9.40 7.76 -14.97
N GLN A 182 9.20 7.63 -13.67
CA GLN A 182 9.68 8.60 -12.67
C GLN A 182 10.92 8.14 -11.90
N GLY A 183 11.63 7.10 -12.37
CA GLY A 183 12.83 6.62 -11.70
C GLY A 183 12.54 6.00 -10.33
N GLY A 184 11.34 5.47 -10.12
CA GLY A 184 10.89 4.89 -8.87
C GLY A 184 11.20 3.40 -8.72
N TYR A 185 10.57 2.82 -7.71
CA TYR A 185 10.70 1.42 -7.33
C TYR A 185 9.32 0.77 -7.26
N PHE A 186 9.22 -0.50 -7.65
CA PHE A 186 7.99 -1.26 -7.59
C PHE A 186 8.30 -2.75 -7.41
N PHE A 187 7.54 -3.46 -6.57
CA PHE A 187 7.58 -4.92 -6.52
C PHE A 187 6.22 -5.51 -6.15
N ARG A 188 6.05 -6.79 -6.49
CA ARG A 188 4.86 -7.55 -6.13
C ARG A 188 5.16 -8.64 -5.13
N GLN A 189 4.17 -8.88 -4.25
CA GLN A 189 4.22 -9.96 -3.27
C GLN A 189 2.79 -10.40 -2.86
N TYR A 190 2.67 -11.40 -1.99
CA TYR A 190 1.39 -11.82 -1.45
C TYR A 190 0.72 -10.67 -0.69
N PRO A 191 -0.55 -10.35 -0.99
CA PRO A 191 -1.31 -9.41 -0.17
C PRO A 191 -1.67 -10.06 1.16
N LEU A 192 -1.60 -9.33 2.26
CA LEU A 192 -1.98 -9.81 3.59
C LEU A 192 -3.18 -9.05 4.14
N VAL A 193 -3.18 -7.73 4.00
CA VAL A 193 -4.26 -6.85 4.42
C VAL A 193 -4.57 -5.86 3.31
N SER A 194 -5.86 -5.56 3.10
CA SER A 194 -6.32 -4.50 2.21
C SER A 194 -7.51 -3.78 2.81
N ASN A 195 -7.38 -2.45 2.97
CA ASN A 195 -8.38 -1.60 3.61
C ASN A 195 -8.83 -2.16 4.98
N GLY A 196 -7.87 -2.54 5.82
CA GLY A 196 -8.10 -3.09 7.16
C GLY A 196 -8.73 -4.49 7.18
N LYS A 197 -8.76 -5.21 6.05
CA LYS A 197 -9.34 -6.56 5.97
C LYS A 197 -8.29 -7.58 5.59
N LEU A 198 -8.32 -8.72 6.27
CA LEU A 198 -7.49 -9.88 5.97
C LEU A 198 -7.71 -10.39 4.55
N ILE A 199 -6.63 -10.78 3.89
CA ILE A 199 -6.65 -11.47 2.60
C ILE A 199 -6.08 -12.88 2.78
N GLU A 200 -6.89 -13.87 2.44
CA GLU A 200 -6.47 -15.27 2.46
C GLU A 200 -5.45 -15.57 1.38
N ASN A 201 -4.48 -16.40 1.73
CA ASN A 201 -3.44 -16.87 0.84
C ASN A 201 -3.38 -18.40 0.80
N GLU A 202 -3.04 -18.93 -0.37
CA GLU A 202 -2.99 -20.39 -0.58
C GLU A 202 -1.85 -21.11 0.18
N PRO A 203 -0.62 -20.54 0.31
CA PRO A 203 0.46 -21.27 0.95
C PRO A 203 0.12 -21.65 2.39
N LYS A 204 0.16 -22.96 2.67
CA LYS A 204 -0.04 -23.53 4.00
C LYS A 204 1.31 -23.70 4.70
N GLY A 205 1.26 -23.94 6.00
CA GLY A 205 2.44 -24.15 6.82
C GLY A 205 2.91 -22.89 7.56
N LYS A 206 3.66 -23.14 8.61
CA LYS A 206 4.15 -22.11 9.53
C LYS A 206 5.61 -21.76 9.25
N SER A 207 5.93 -20.48 9.28
CA SER A 207 7.28 -19.96 9.11
C SER A 207 7.40 -18.60 9.81
N ILE A 208 8.60 -18.10 10.03
CA ILE A 208 8.79 -16.69 10.37
C ILE A 208 8.23 -15.87 9.21
N ARG A 209 7.33 -14.95 9.52
CA ARG A 209 6.63 -14.11 8.56
C ARG A 209 7.12 -12.67 8.67
N ARG A 210 7.21 -11.99 7.53
CA ARG A 210 7.51 -10.56 7.45
C ARG A 210 6.55 -9.86 6.53
N ALA A 211 6.26 -8.60 6.82
CA ALA A 211 5.41 -7.75 6.00
C ALA A 211 5.95 -6.32 5.98
N ILE A 212 5.62 -5.59 4.92
CA ILE A 212 5.57 -4.13 4.93
C ILE A 212 4.13 -3.71 5.06
N CYS A 213 3.86 -2.79 5.98
CA CYS A 213 2.54 -2.36 6.39
C CYS A 213 2.41 -0.85 6.25
N GLU A 214 1.18 -0.43 6.02
CA GLU A 214 0.75 0.97 6.13
C GLU A 214 -0.34 1.07 7.19
N GLN A 215 -0.26 2.06 8.04
CA GLN A 215 -1.29 2.44 8.99
C GLN A 215 -1.40 3.96 9.03
N GLN A 216 -2.54 4.51 8.63
CA GLN A 216 -2.79 5.96 8.62
C GLN A 216 -1.65 6.76 7.90
N GLY A 217 -1.19 6.24 6.76
CA GLY A 217 -0.10 6.83 5.98
C GLY A 217 1.32 6.60 6.53
N LYS A 218 1.49 5.97 7.69
CA LYS A 218 2.79 5.58 8.24
C LYS A 218 3.20 4.20 7.72
N ILE A 219 4.46 4.07 7.32
CA ILE A 219 5.01 2.80 6.81
C ILE A 219 5.92 2.18 7.87
N PHE A 220 5.72 0.91 8.11
CA PHE A 220 6.54 0.10 9.02
C PHE A 220 6.63 -1.34 8.53
N MET A 221 7.60 -2.08 9.00
CA MET A 221 7.72 -3.51 8.74
C MET A 221 7.43 -4.28 10.02
N VAL A 222 6.90 -5.51 9.86
CA VAL A 222 6.60 -6.40 10.99
C VAL A 222 7.18 -7.78 10.72
N GLU A 223 7.76 -8.38 11.75
CA GLU A 223 8.24 -9.76 11.75
C GLU A 223 7.58 -10.54 12.90
N THR A 224 7.21 -11.81 12.65
CA THR A 224 6.83 -12.73 13.75
C THR A 224 8.10 -13.28 14.40
N ILE A 225 8.09 -13.37 15.73
CA ILE A 225 9.19 -14.01 16.49
C ILE A 225 9.05 -15.55 16.43
N THR A 226 7.81 -16.04 16.38
CA THR A 226 7.45 -17.45 16.25
C THR A 226 7.06 -17.79 14.82
N ARG A 227 7.03 -19.08 14.48
CA ARG A 227 6.62 -19.56 13.15
C ARG A 227 5.09 -19.55 13.05
N GLU A 228 4.55 -18.76 12.12
CA GLU A 228 3.11 -18.56 11.97
C GLU A 228 2.60 -18.89 10.56
N SER A 229 1.32 -19.19 10.45
CA SER A 229 0.63 -19.31 9.17
C SER A 229 0.47 -17.94 8.50
N PHE A 230 0.13 -17.92 7.21
CA PHE A 230 -0.24 -16.66 6.55
C PHE A 230 -1.50 -16.07 7.16
N HIS A 231 -2.49 -16.91 7.49
CA HIS A 231 -3.75 -16.48 8.07
C HIS A 231 -3.54 -15.82 9.43
N ASP A 232 -2.90 -16.51 10.37
CA ASP A 232 -2.68 -16.00 11.73
C ASP A 232 -1.87 -14.70 11.71
N PHE A 233 -0.84 -14.63 10.87
CA PHE A 233 -0.03 -13.43 10.70
C PHE A 233 -0.85 -12.26 10.10
N ALA A 234 -1.63 -12.52 9.04
CA ALA A 234 -2.46 -11.48 8.42
C ALA A 234 -3.55 -10.98 9.38
N GLN A 235 -4.13 -11.88 10.20
CA GLN A 235 -5.07 -11.48 11.25
C GLN A 235 -4.40 -10.59 12.30
N ALA A 236 -3.21 -10.96 12.77
CA ALA A 236 -2.47 -10.11 13.70
C ALA A 236 -2.16 -8.72 13.13
N LEU A 237 -1.88 -8.62 11.81
CA LEU A 237 -1.68 -7.33 11.15
C LEU A 237 -2.97 -6.49 11.08
N VAL A 238 -4.14 -7.12 10.87
CA VAL A 238 -5.44 -6.43 10.98
C VAL A 238 -5.65 -5.90 12.40
N ASP A 239 -5.36 -6.71 13.40
CA ASP A 239 -5.62 -6.40 14.81
C ASP A 239 -4.66 -5.33 15.38
N ILE A 240 -3.47 -5.16 14.81
CA ILE A 240 -2.63 -3.98 15.10
C ILE A 240 -3.06 -2.72 14.33
N GLY A 241 -4.12 -2.82 13.50
CA GLY A 241 -4.68 -1.69 12.76
C GLY A 241 -4.00 -1.37 11.44
N ALA A 242 -3.33 -2.33 10.79
CA ALA A 242 -2.79 -2.10 9.46
C ALA A 242 -3.91 -1.86 8.43
N ASP A 243 -3.83 -0.76 7.68
CA ASP A 243 -4.74 -0.47 6.59
C ASP A 243 -4.42 -1.34 5.37
N ASN A 244 -3.15 -1.43 5.01
CA ASN A 244 -2.64 -2.24 3.93
C ASN A 244 -1.36 -2.96 4.35
N ALA A 245 -1.20 -4.21 3.92
CA ALA A 245 0.02 -4.96 4.15
C ALA A 245 0.29 -5.96 3.03
N ILE A 246 1.55 -6.09 2.63
CA ILE A 246 2.02 -7.16 1.75
C ILE A 246 3.19 -7.89 2.38
N TYR A 247 3.35 -9.14 1.99
CA TYR A 247 4.40 -10.01 2.47
C TYR A 247 5.79 -9.51 2.05
N LEU A 248 6.78 -9.70 2.89
CA LEU A 248 8.21 -9.68 2.57
C LEU A 248 8.75 -11.10 2.74
N THR A 249 9.75 -11.49 1.94
CA THR A 249 10.31 -12.82 2.05
C THR A 249 10.83 -13.06 3.47
N GLY A 250 10.19 -13.99 4.18
CA GLY A 250 10.46 -14.33 5.57
C GLY A 250 11.35 -15.56 5.74
N SER A 251 11.01 -16.44 6.70
CA SER A 251 11.79 -17.63 7.05
C SER A 251 13.23 -17.27 7.43
N SER A 252 14.21 -17.97 6.89
CA SER A 252 15.64 -17.69 7.12
C SER A 252 16.18 -16.51 6.32
N ALA A 253 15.36 -15.75 5.59
CA ALA A 253 15.83 -14.62 4.80
C ALA A 253 16.51 -13.57 5.66
N TYR A 254 17.79 -13.30 5.35
CA TYR A 254 18.64 -12.38 6.10
C TYR A 254 18.25 -10.92 5.88
N GLY A 255 18.37 -10.15 6.94
CA GLY A 255 18.20 -8.71 6.95
C GLY A 255 18.72 -8.09 8.26
N TRP A 256 18.60 -6.76 8.38
CA TRP A 256 18.97 -6.04 9.59
C TRP A 256 18.22 -4.73 9.73
N ALA A 257 18.21 -4.24 10.96
CA ALA A 257 17.79 -2.89 11.32
C ALA A 257 18.90 -2.22 12.15
N VAL A 258 19.03 -0.89 12.03
CA VAL A 258 19.96 -0.10 12.86
C VAL A 258 19.12 0.81 13.74
N ASP A 259 19.23 0.64 15.06
CA ASP A 259 18.45 1.38 16.04
C ASP A 259 18.96 2.81 16.25
N GLN A 260 18.27 3.57 17.09
CA GLN A 260 18.60 4.95 17.43
C GLN A 260 19.98 5.12 18.09
N ASN A 261 20.53 4.04 18.67
CA ASN A 261 21.86 4.02 19.27
C ASN A 261 22.95 3.63 18.25
N GLY A 262 22.57 3.37 17.00
CA GLY A 262 23.47 2.89 15.95
C GLY A 262 23.79 1.40 16.06
N ILE A 263 23.08 0.65 16.91
CA ILE A 263 23.27 -0.79 17.07
C ILE A 263 22.55 -1.52 15.95
N LYS A 264 23.27 -2.42 15.28
CA LYS A 264 22.71 -3.27 14.23
C LYS A 264 22.08 -4.52 14.85
N HIS A 265 20.79 -4.71 14.57
CA HIS A 265 20.01 -5.89 14.92
C HIS A 265 19.80 -6.75 13.67
N GLU A 266 20.51 -7.85 13.58
CA GLU A 266 20.41 -8.78 12.45
C GLU A 266 19.32 -9.82 12.71
N PHE A 267 18.68 -10.29 11.64
CA PHE A 267 17.65 -11.33 11.66
C PHE A 267 17.79 -12.28 10.46
N GLY A 268 17.25 -13.50 10.58
CA GLY A 268 17.44 -14.55 9.58
C GLY A 268 18.84 -15.15 9.60
N GLU A 269 19.20 -15.83 8.51
CA GLU A 269 20.49 -16.54 8.36
C GLU A 269 21.33 -15.87 7.28
N ASP A 270 22.58 -15.51 7.59
CA ASP A 270 23.49 -14.82 6.68
C ASP A 270 24.32 -15.75 5.78
N ASP A 271 23.81 -16.93 5.49
CA ASP A 271 24.48 -17.98 4.74
C ASP A 271 25.03 -17.56 3.38
N TYR A 272 24.40 -16.57 2.75
CA TYR A 272 24.89 -15.97 1.51
C TYR A 272 26.09 -15.05 1.73
N TYR A 273 26.16 -14.36 2.85
CA TYR A 273 27.26 -13.44 3.18
C TYR A 273 28.44 -14.14 3.80
N THR A 274 28.22 -15.27 4.47
CA THR A 274 29.27 -16.11 5.01
C THR A 274 29.86 -17.09 4.00
N GLY A 275 29.28 -17.15 2.79
CA GLY A 275 29.73 -18.06 1.74
C GLY A 275 29.29 -19.52 1.89
N LYS A 276 28.45 -19.84 2.89
CA LYS A 276 27.85 -21.18 3.02
C LYS A 276 26.96 -21.54 1.85
N LEU A 277 26.22 -20.56 1.29
CA LEU A 277 25.40 -20.69 0.12
C LEU A 277 25.82 -19.70 -0.97
N LYS A 278 25.70 -20.14 -2.23
CA LYS A 278 25.92 -19.24 -3.38
C LYS A 278 24.77 -18.24 -3.48
N MET A 279 25.11 -16.96 -3.48
CA MET A 279 24.14 -15.88 -3.59
C MET A 279 23.41 -15.92 -4.95
N PRO A 280 22.07 -15.96 -4.96
CA PRO A 280 21.29 -15.91 -6.19
C PRO A 280 21.50 -14.59 -6.94
N LYS A 281 21.59 -14.64 -8.28
CA LYS A 281 21.83 -13.45 -9.13
C LYS A 281 20.80 -12.32 -8.90
N ASN A 282 19.55 -12.67 -8.70
CA ASN A 282 18.45 -11.72 -8.54
C ASN A 282 17.93 -11.64 -7.09
N ILE A 283 18.80 -11.97 -6.12
CA ILE A 283 18.48 -11.68 -4.71
C ILE A 283 18.14 -10.20 -4.60
N ASN A 284 17.04 -9.89 -3.94
CA ASN A 284 16.56 -8.51 -3.90
C ASN A 284 16.09 -8.13 -2.51
N TYR A 285 16.20 -6.85 -2.21
CA TYR A 285 15.96 -6.29 -0.88
C TYR A 285 15.10 -5.02 -0.99
N ILE A 286 14.23 -4.83 -0.01
CA ILE A 286 13.73 -3.52 0.38
C ILE A 286 14.78 -2.91 1.31
N VAL A 287 15.13 -1.65 1.07
CA VAL A 287 16.17 -0.95 1.80
C VAL A 287 15.71 0.44 2.17
N TRP A 288 15.90 0.81 3.42
CA TRP A 288 15.70 2.17 3.90
C TRP A 288 17.05 2.81 4.16
N ARG A 289 17.30 3.94 3.48
CA ARG A 289 18.56 4.69 3.60
C ARG A 289 18.33 6.10 4.12
N THR A 290 19.22 6.53 5.00
CA THR A 290 19.28 7.95 5.39
C THR A 290 19.63 8.80 4.19
N ARG A 291 19.13 10.03 4.14
CA ARG A 291 19.62 11.02 3.17
C ARG A 291 21.06 11.35 3.58
N VAL A 292 21.98 11.17 2.66
CA VAL A 292 23.31 11.79 2.80
C VAL A 292 23.10 13.26 2.49
N THR A 293 23.18 14.10 3.51
CA THR A 293 23.27 15.56 3.30
C THR A 293 24.66 15.81 2.70
N PRO A 294 24.76 16.45 1.52
CA PRO A 294 26.04 16.72 0.88
C PRO A 294 26.90 17.68 1.69
#